data_99230d35d1e6ff86ab1c387fa0d26d2e
#
_entry.id   99230d35d1e6ff86ab1c387fa0d26d2e
#
_cell.length_a   1.000
_cell.length_b   1.000
_cell.length_c   1.000
_cell.angle_alpha   90.00
_cell.angle_beta   90.00
_cell.angle_gamma   90.00
#
_symmetry.space_group_name_H-M   'P 1'
#
loop_
_entity.id
_entity.type
_entity.pdbx_description
1 polymer ?
#
loop_
_entity_poly.entity_id
_entity_poly.type
_entity_poly.pdbx_seq_one_letter_code
_entity_poly.pdbx_strand_id
1 'polypeptide(L)'
;MKEFLLVDAPHPSTIDEELLLRHCKLEFGRGTGPGGQRRNKVATACEIVHEPTGVMAHAAEMRKQADNRRVALRRLRDRLARVVRTSVHHERYRPSALWEKRRQGRMLPVNPKHYEYPALLAEALDVIVARRWDVAGTAGVLSISMSQLA
;
A
#
# COMPACT_ATOMS: atom_id res chain seq x y z
N MET A 1 -2.22 20.99 6.10
CA MET A 1 -2.41 19.65 6.73
C MET A 1 -2.87 18.68 5.66
N LYS A 2 -2.18 17.56 5.52
CA LYS A 2 -2.64 16.54 4.57
C LYS A 2 -3.85 15.83 5.15
N GLU A 3 -4.92 15.83 4.42
CA GLU A 3 -6.09 15.05 4.79
C GLU A 3 -5.88 13.59 4.37
N PHE A 4 -6.12 12.69 5.30
CA PHE A 4 -6.13 11.26 5.01
C PHE A 4 -7.56 10.80 4.79
N LEU A 5 -7.74 9.82 3.93
CA LEU A 5 -9.01 9.14 3.77
C LEU A 5 -9.14 8.12 4.91
N LEU A 6 -10.17 8.28 5.73
CA LEU A 6 -10.42 7.37 6.85
C LEU A 6 -11.40 6.28 6.42
N VAL A 7 -11.03 5.03 6.65
CA VAL A 7 -11.86 3.86 6.34
C VAL A 7 -11.91 2.91 7.53
N ASP A 8 -12.88 2.01 7.53
CA ASP A 8 -12.96 0.96 8.54
C ASP A 8 -11.87 -0.10 8.32
N ALA A 9 -11.39 -0.68 9.42
CA ALA A 9 -10.46 -1.80 9.35
C ALA A 9 -11.12 -3.02 8.69
N PRO A 10 -10.36 -3.90 8.00
CA PRO A 10 -8.92 -3.85 7.83
C PRO A 10 -8.46 -2.84 6.79
N HIS A 11 -7.21 -2.40 6.90
CA HIS A 11 -6.64 -1.47 5.92
C HIS A 11 -6.60 -2.13 4.54
N PRO A 12 -7.03 -1.42 3.46
CA PRO A 12 -7.08 -2.02 2.12
C PRO A 12 -5.75 -2.58 1.61
N SER A 13 -4.61 -2.02 2.04
CA SER A 13 -3.29 -2.51 1.63
C SER A 13 -2.90 -3.84 2.28
N THR A 14 -3.64 -4.29 3.29
CA THR A 14 -3.34 -5.53 4.04
C THR A 14 -4.17 -6.73 3.61
N ILE A 15 -5.23 -6.51 2.87
CA ILE A 15 -6.14 -7.59 2.49
C ILE A 15 -5.58 -8.41 1.33
N ASP A 16 -6.06 -9.65 1.22
CA ASP A 16 -5.69 -10.55 0.15
C ASP A 16 -5.94 -9.94 -1.22
N GLU A 17 -5.08 -10.27 -2.20
CA GLU A 17 -5.15 -9.73 -3.56
C GLU A 17 -6.51 -9.96 -4.22
N GLU A 18 -7.03 -11.18 -4.11
CA GLU A 18 -8.31 -11.51 -4.71
C GLU A 18 -9.44 -10.68 -4.13
N LEU A 19 -9.43 -10.48 -2.82
CA LEU A 19 -10.42 -9.68 -2.12
C LEU A 19 -10.29 -8.19 -2.48
N LEU A 20 -9.05 -7.70 -2.57
CA LEU A 20 -8.79 -6.33 -2.99
C LEU A 20 -9.31 -6.07 -4.41
N LEU A 21 -9.02 -6.98 -5.33
CA LEU A 21 -9.45 -6.86 -6.72
C LEU A 21 -10.98 -6.84 -6.88
N ARG A 22 -11.71 -7.49 -6.00
CA ARG A 22 -13.19 -7.41 -5.99
C ARG A 22 -13.71 -6.00 -5.73
N HIS A 23 -12.94 -5.18 -5.03
CA HIS A 23 -13.27 -3.79 -4.73
C HIS A 23 -12.73 -2.82 -5.78
N CYS A 24 -12.03 -3.32 -6.79
CA CYS A 24 -11.37 -2.51 -7.78
C CYS A 24 -12.03 -2.62 -9.15
N LYS A 25 -11.91 -1.55 -9.92
CA LYS A 25 -12.24 -1.54 -11.33
C LYS A 25 -10.92 -1.50 -12.12
N LEU A 26 -10.78 -2.44 -13.05
CA LEU A 26 -9.61 -2.49 -13.92
C LEU A 26 -10.01 -2.09 -15.34
N GLU A 27 -9.22 -1.23 -15.93
CA GLU A 27 -9.36 -0.87 -17.33
C GLU A 27 -8.02 -1.09 -18.03
N PHE A 28 -8.10 -1.69 -19.21
CA PHE A 28 -6.94 -1.92 -20.07
C PHE A 28 -7.03 -1.03 -21.28
N GLY A 29 -5.92 -0.43 -21.65
CA GLY A 29 -5.88 0.52 -22.75
C GLY A 29 -4.52 0.53 -23.42
N ARG A 30 -4.38 1.42 -24.38
CA ARG A 30 -3.12 1.65 -25.06
C ARG A 30 -2.27 2.61 -24.25
N GLY A 31 -0.96 2.34 -24.17
CA GLY A 31 -0.04 3.23 -23.51
C GLY A 31 0.07 4.55 -24.26
N THR A 32 0.33 5.64 -23.52
CA THR A 32 0.60 6.97 -24.06
C THR A 32 2.10 7.24 -24.09
N GLY A 33 2.53 8.14 -24.95
CA GLY A 33 3.92 8.55 -25.10
C GLY A 33 4.67 7.82 -26.21
N PRO A 34 5.97 8.08 -26.36
CA PRO A 34 6.76 7.47 -27.43
C PRO A 34 6.84 5.96 -27.25
N GLY A 35 6.60 5.23 -28.33
CA GLY A 35 6.64 3.78 -28.35
C GLY A 35 6.44 3.26 -29.76
N GLY A 36 6.85 2.01 -29.99
CA GLY A 36 6.69 1.37 -31.28
C GLY A 36 5.24 1.05 -31.61
N GLN A 37 5.03 0.47 -32.78
CA GLN A 37 3.68 0.11 -33.27
C GLN A 37 2.92 -0.81 -32.31
N ARG A 38 3.62 -1.68 -31.59
CA ARG A 38 3.01 -2.57 -30.60
C ARG A 38 2.30 -1.78 -29.51
N ARG A 39 2.91 -0.70 -29.02
CA ARG A 39 2.33 0.14 -27.96
C ARG A 39 1.04 0.81 -28.42
N ASN A 40 0.97 1.15 -29.71
CA ASN A 40 -0.20 1.81 -30.30
C ASN A 40 -1.30 0.82 -30.70
N LYS A 41 -0.96 -0.45 -30.92
CA LYS A 41 -1.91 -1.47 -31.41
C LYS A 41 -2.45 -2.40 -30.32
N VAL A 42 -1.69 -2.61 -29.26
CA VAL A 42 -2.04 -3.59 -28.21
C VAL A 42 -2.41 -2.86 -26.92
N ALA A 43 -3.60 -3.17 -26.41
CA ALA A 43 -4.10 -2.60 -25.16
C ALA A 43 -3.48 -3.30 -23.96
N THR A 44 -2.22 -2.96 -23.63
CA THR A 44 -1.47 -3.58 -22.54
C THR A 44 -1.39 -2.74 -21.27
N ALA A 45 -1.67 -1.42 -21.37
CA ALA A 45 -1.69 -0.55 -20.20
C ALA A 45 -2.83 -0.93 -19.24
N CYS A 46 -2.58 -0.86 -17.96
CA CYS A 46 -3.57 -1.18 -16.93
C CYS A 46 -3.77 0.02 -16.02
N GLU A 47 -5.03 0.40 -15.83
CA GLU A 47 -5.46 1.35 -14.80
C GLU A 47 -6.32 0.59 -13.80
N ILE A 48 -6.06 0.80 -12.52
CA ILE A 48 -6.79 0.16 -11.43
C ILE A 48 -7.29 1.23 -10.47
N VAL A 49 -8.58 1.17 -10.15
CA VAL A 49 -9.22 2.11 -9.21
C VAL A 49 -9.83 1.31 -8.07
N HIS A 50 -9.44 1.66 -6.86
CA HIS A 50 -10.09 1.13 -5.65
C HIS A 50 -11.37 1.93 -5.43
N GLU A 51 -12.51 1.36 -5.76
CA GLU A 51 -13.79 2.08 -5.78
C GLU A 51 -14.19 2.67 -4.44
N PRO A 52 -14.02 1.97 -3.29
CA PRO A 52 -14.41 2.53 -2.00
C PRO A 52 -13.68 3.83 -1.62
N THR A 53 -12.44 4.02 -2.08
CA THR A 53 -11.63 5.19 -1.74
C THR A 53 -11.37 6.12 -2.93
N GLY A 54 -11.57 5.64 -4.14
CA GLY A 54 -11.21 6.39 -5.35
C GLY A 54 -9.71 6.44 -5.64
N VAL A 55 -8.89 5.79 -4.83
CA VAL A 55 -7.43 5.72 -5.05
C VAL A 55 -7.17 4.90 -6.30
N MET A 56 -6.29 5.40 -7.15
CA MET A 56 -6.00 4.77 -8.43
C MET A 56 -4.50 4.63 -8.68
N ALA A 57 -4.15 3.68 -9.54
CA ALA A 57 -2.79 3.47 -10.00
C ALA A 57 -2.80 3.02 -11.47
N HIS A 58 -1.67 3.17 -12.11
CA HIS A 58 -1.53 2.91 -13.55
C HIS A 58 -0.17 2.30 -13.83
N ALA A 59 -0.11 1.43 -14.84
CA ALA A 59 1.15 0.91 -15.37
C ALA A 59 1.01 0.66 -16.87
N ALA A 60 2.02 1.08 -17.63
CA ALA A 60 2.04 0.96 -19.08
C ALA A 60 3.42 0.61 -19.64
N GLU A 61 4.44 0.50 -18.78
CA GLU A 61 5.84 0.34 -19.22
C GLU A 61 6.21 -1.09 -19.60
N MET A 62 5.39 -2.07 -19.24
CA MET A 62 5.66 -3.46 -19.57
C MET A 62 5.03 -3.85 -20.90
N ARG A 63 5.58 -4.88 -21.53
CA ARG A 63 5.07 -5.38 -22.82
C ARG A 63 3.77 -6.17 -22.66
N LYS A 64 3.67 -6.93 -21.58
CA LYS A 64 2.52 -7.81 -21.34
C LYS A 64 1.49 -7.13 -20.44
N GLN A 65 0.23 -7.30 -20.79
CA GLN A 65 -0.89 -6.80 -19.98
C GLN A 65 -0.86 -7.34 -18.55
N ALA A 66 -0.56 -8.64 -18.37
CA ALA A 66 -0.47 -9.24 -17.04
C ALA A 66 0.63 -8.61 -16.17
N ASP A 67 1.75 -8.22 -16.77
CA ASP A 67 2.83 -7.56 -16.04
C ASP A 67 2.44 -6.14 -15.65
N ASN A 68 1.78 -5.40 -16.51
CA ASN A 68 1.26 -4.07 -16.19
C ASN A 68 0.21 -4.14 -15.10
N ARG A 69 -0.66 -5.14 -15.11
CA ARG A 69 -1.65 -5.36 -14.06
C ARG A 69 -0.97 -5.58 -12.70
N ARG A 70 0.08 -6.40 -12.67
CA ARG A 70 0.85 -6.66 -11.44
C ARG A 70 1.52 -5.41 -10.91
N VAL A 71 2.14 -4.63 -11.79
CA VAL A 71 2.79 -3.37 -11.41
C VAL A 71 1.76 -2.34 -10.93
N ALA A 72 0.64 -2.21 -11.62
CA ALA A 72 -0.43 -1.30 -11.23
C ALA A 72 -1.00 -1.67 -9.86
N LEU A 73 -1.22 -2.95 -9.59
CA LEU A 73 -1.72 -3.42 -8.30
C LEU A 73 -0.74 -3.12 -7.16
N ARG A 74 0.56 -3.33 -7.39
CA ARG A 74 1.58 -2.99 -6.39
C ARG A 74 1.60 -1.49 -6.09
N ARG A 75 1.50 -0.68 -7.13
CA ARG A 75 1.43 0.79 -6.98
C ARG A 75 0.17 1.22 -6.25
N LEU A 76 -0.95 0.55 -6.50
CA LEU A 76 -2.20 0.80 -5.78
C LEU A 76 -2.04 0.51 -4.29
N ARG A 77 -1.49 -0.64 -3.93
CA ARG A 77 -1.25 -0.99 -2.51
C ARG A 77 -0.36 0.05 -1.82
N ASP A 78 0.69 0.49 -2.49
CA ASP A 78 1.60 1.51 -1.94
C ASP A 78 0.87 2.84 -1.72
N ARG A 79 0.06 3.26 -2.68
CA ARG A 79 -0.73 4.48 -2.55
C ARG A 79 -1.79 4.37 -1.46
N LEU A 80 -2.50 3.26 -1.39
CA LEU A 80 -3.47 3.01 -0.32
C LEU A 80 -2.81 3.09 1.05
N ALA A 81 -1.62 2.50 1.20
CA ALA A 81 -0.87 2.55 2.45
C ALA A 81 -0.56 3.99 2.88
N ARG A 82 -0.32 4.88 1.93
CA ARG A 82 0.11 6.26 2.20
C ARG A 82 -1.06 7.22 2.42
N VAL A 83 -2.16 7.05 1.68
CA VAL A 83 -3.25 8.05 1.68
C VAL A 83 -4.47 7.62 2.49
N VAL A 84 -4.62 6.34 2.78
CA VAL A 84 -5.75 5.80 3.54
C VAL A 84 -5.31 5.46 4.94
N ARG A 85 -6.13 5.85 5.93
CA ARG A 85 -5.89 5.51 7.34
C ARG A 85 -7.04 4.70 7.89
N THR A 86 -6.73 3.77 8.77
CA THR A 86 -7.72 3.10 9.59
C THR A 86 -7.55 3.54 11.03
N SER A 87 -8.67 3.66 11.75
CA SER A 87 -8.63 4.03 13.16
C SER A 87 -8.09 2.86 13.98
N VAL A 88 -7.13 3.14 14.84
CA VAL A 88 -6.62 2.17 15.81
C VAL A 88 -6.70 2.77 17.21
N HIS A 89 -6.94 1.93 18.21
CA HIS A 89 -6.99 2.36 19.59
C HIS A 89 -5.56 2.38 20.14
N HIS A 90 -4.96 3.56 20.20
CA HIS A 90 -3.53 3.72 20.52
C HIS A 90 -3.08 3.11 21.84
N GLU A 91 -3.97 2.98 22.84
CA GLU A 91 -3.64 2.38 24.15
C GLU A 91 -3.76 0.86 24.15
N ARG A 92 -4.55 0.29 23.24
CA ARG A 92 -4.83 -1.15 23.18
C ARG A 92 -4.23 -1.82 21.95
N TYR A 93 -3.57 -1.05 21.11
CA TYR A 93 -3.05 -1.56 19.86
C TYR A 93 -1.96 -2.60 20.08
N ARG A 94 -2.06 -3.71 19.39
CA ARG A 94 -1.03 -4.74 19.32
C ARG A 94 -0.58 -4.90 17.87
N PRO A 95 0.74 -4.99 17.62
CA PRO A 95 1.24 -5.21 16.27
C PRO A 95 0.63 -6.45 15.63
N SER A 96 0.45 -6.38 14.32
CA SER A 96 -0.11 -7.50 13.54
C SER A 96 0.82 -8.71 13.55
N ALA A 97 0.28 -9.87 13.20
CA ALA A 97 1.08 -11.09 13.03
C ALA A 97 2.18 -10.89 11.99
N LEU A 98 1.88 -10.17 10.91
CA LEU A 98 2.87 -9.84 9.88
C LEU A 98 4.03 -9.00 10.45
N TRP A 99 3.71 -7.98 11.23
CA TRP A 99 4.71 -7.13 11.89
C TRP A 99 5.63 -7.97 12.77
N GLU A 100 5.06 -8.80 13.64
CA GLU A 100 5.82 -9.67 14.55
C GLU A 100 6.69 -10.67 13.78
N LYS A 101 6.18 -11.22 12.69
CA LYS A 101 6.93 -12.14 11.84
C LYS A 101 8.16 -11.47 11.22
N ARG A 102 8.04 -10.19 10.84
CA ARG A 102 9.13 -9.45 10.20
C ARG A 102 10.11 -8.84 11.20
N ARG A 103 9.67 -8.58 12.41
CA ARG A 103 10.48 -7.93 13.43
C ARG A 103 11.61 -8.85 13.91
N GLN A 104 12.81 -8.30 13.97
CA GLN A 104 13.99 -8.96 14.52
C GLN A 104 14.57 -8.05 15.60
N GLY A 105 14.38 -8.42 16.88
CA GLY A 105 14.74 -7.54 17.98
C GLY A 105 13.98 -6.22 17.87
N ARG A 106 14.70 -5.11 17.76
CA ARG A 106 14.12 -3.78 17.58
C ARG A 106 14.20 -3.27 16.14
N MET A 107 14.47 -4.17 15.20
CA MET A 107 14.56 -3.87 13.78
C MET A 107 13.37 -4.45 13.03
N LEU A 108 13.04 -3.81 11.92
CA LEU A 108 12.03 -4.31 10.98
C LEU A 108 12.67 -4.42 9.59
N PRO A 109 13.45 -5.48 9.33
CA PRO A 109 14.10 -5.64 8.04
C PRO A 109 13.08 -6.01 6.97
N VAL A 110 12.82 -5.07 6.05
CA VAL A 110 11.94 -5.28 4.92
C VAL A 110 12.40 -4.43 3.74
N ASN A 111 12.43 -5.04 2.57
CA ASN A 111 12.75 -4.31 1.35
C ASN A 111 11.52 -3.51 0.91
N PRO A 112 11.63 -2.19 0.64
CA PRO A 112 10.51 -1.39 0.15
C PRO A 112 9.85 -1.90 -1.14
N LYS A 113 10.54 -2.76 -1.88
CA LYS A 113 9.99 -3.40 -3.09
C LYS A 113 9.26 -4.71 -2.80
N HIS A 114 9.33 -5.21 -1.56
CA HIS A 114 8.65 -6.44 -1.17
C HIS A 114 7.14 -6.23 -1.14
N TYR A 115 6.38 -7.25 -1.55
CA TYR A 115 4.91 -7.14 -1.63
C TYR A 115 4.23 -6.90 -0.27
N GLU A 116 4.88 -7.27 0.83
CA GLU A 116 4.36 -7.04 2.18
C GLU A 116 4.64 -5.63 2.71
N TYR A 117 5.52 -4.87 2.05
CA TYR A 117 5.92 -3.54 2.53
C TYR A 117 4.75 -2.57 2.67
N PRO A 118 3.80 -2.47 1.70
CA PRO A 118 2.67 -1.56 1.87
C PRO A 118 1.83 -1.83 3.11
N ALA A 119 1.63 -3.10 3.48
CA ALA A 119 0.88 -3.46 4.68
C ALA A 119 1.60 -3.00 5.95
N LEU A 120 2.92 -3.18 6.01
CA LEU A 120 3.74 -2.75 7.14
C LEU A 120 3.79 -1.21 7.23
N LEU A 121 3.92 -0.54 6.10
CA LEU A 121 3.88 0.91 6.03
C LEU A 121 2.54 1.46 6.53
N ALA A 122 1.44 0.87 6.08
CA ALA A 122 0.10 1.26 6.52
C ALA A 122 -0.06 1.09 8.03
N GLU A 123 0.42 0.00 8.59
CA GLU A 123 0.35 -0.26 10.03
C GLU A 123 1.12 0.81 10.82
N ALA A 124 2.35 1.10 10.42
CA ALA A 124 3.16 2.13 11.08
C ALA A 124 2.49 3.51 11.01
N LEU A 125 1.96 3.87 9.84
CA LEU A 125 1.29 5.15 9.64
C LEU A 125 -0.02 5.25 10.42
N ASP A 126 -0.80 4.18 10.50
CA ASP A 126 -2.03 4.17 11.29
C ASP A 126 -1.74 4.39 12.78
N VAL A 127 -0.72 3.74 13.31
CA VAL A 127 -0.34 3.89 14.72
C VAL A 127 0.21 5.28 15.00
N ILE A 128 1.09 5.80 14.15
CA ILE A 128 1.68 7.12 14.40
C ILE A 128 0.64 8.24 14.32
N VAL A 129 -0.32 8.12 13.41
CA VAL A 129 -1.42 9.10 13.31
C VAL A 129 -2.31 9.01 14.56
N ALA A 130 -2.66 7.80 15.01
CA ALA A 130 -3.45 7.60 16.22
C ALA A 130 -2.76 8.17 17.46
N ARG A 131 -1.43 8.13 17.50
CA ARG A 131 -0.61 8.66 18.58
C ARG A 131 -0.15 10.10 18.34
N ARG A 132 -0.79 10.79 17.41
CA ARG A 132 -0.55 12.22 17.12
C ARG A 132 0.92 12.54 16.84
N TRP A 133 1.57 11.68 16.05
CA TRP A 133 2.99 11.82 15.65
C TRP A 133 3.98 11.71 16.81
N ASP A 134 3.61 11.04 17.89
CA ASP A 134 4.53 10.66 18.95
C ASP A 134 5.42 9.52 18.46
N VAL A 135 6.60 9.86 17.94
CA VAL A 135 7.53 8.89 17.34
C VAL A 135 8.02 7.89 18.38
N ALA A 136 8.41 8.36 19.56
CA ALA A 136 8.92 7.48 20.63
C ALA A 136 7.86 6.51 21.11
N GLY A 137 6.63 6.99 21.37
CA GLY A 137 5.52 6.15 21.77
C GLY A 137 5.10 5.15 20.70
N THR A 138 5.09 5.57 19.44
CA THR A 138 4.79 4.68 18.31
C THR A 138 5.83 3.57 18.18
N ALA A 139 7.10 3.91 18.21
CA ALA A 139 8.19 2.94 18.18
C ALA A 139 8.09 1.94 19.33
N GLY A 140 7.75 2.42 20.53
CA GLY A 140 7.53 1.56 21.69
C GLY A 140 6.41 0.55 21.50
N VAL A 141 5.26 0.99 20.98
CA VAL A 141 4.11 0.12 20.68
C VAL A 141 4.46 -0.92 19.63
N LEU A 142 5.20 -0.51 18.61
CA LEU A 142 5.60 -1.40 17.50
C LEU A 142 6.85 -2.23 17.82
N SER A 143 7.45 -2.02 18.99
CA SER A 143 8.64 -2.74 19.47
C SER A 143 9.86 -2.60 18.55
N ILE A 144 10.01 -1.45 17.93
CA ILE A 144 11.18 -1.12 17.09
C ILE A 144 11.85 0.14 17.60
N SER A 145 13.07 0.42 17.12
CA SER A 145 13.75 1.67 17.45
C SER A 145 13.14 2.84 16.69
N MET A 146 13.32 4.06 17.19
CA MET A 146 12.87 5.26 16.49
C MET A 146 13.53 5.41 15.12
N SER A 147 14.79 5.01 14.99
CA SER A 147 15.50 5.07 13.71
C SER A 147 14.92 4.09 12.67
N GLN A 148 14.40 2.96 13.11
CA GLN A 148 13.71 2.02 12.22
C GLN A 148 12.36 2.57 11.76
N LEU A 149 11.65 3.29 12.64
CA LEU A 149 10.37 3.91 12.31
C LEU A 149 10.54 5.07 11.33
N ALA A 150 11.62 5.79 11.47
CA ALA A 150 11.94 6.89 10.55
C ALA A 150 12.37 6.34 9.17
#